data_a4927639c3a18e5942c95c0431bf296a
#
_entry.id   a4927639c3a18e5942c95c0431bf296a
#
_cell.length_a   1.000
_cell.length_b   1.000
_cell.length_c   1.000
_cell.angle_alpha   90.00
_cell.angle_beta   90.00
_cell.angle_gamma   90.00
#
_symmetry.space_group_name_H-M   'P 1'
#
loop_
_entity.id
_entity.type
_entity.pdbx_description
1 polymer ?
#
loop_
_entity_poly.entity_id
_entity_poly.type
_entity_poly.pdbx_seq_one_letter_code
_entity_poly.pdbx_strand_id
1 'polypeptide(L)'
;MKTAHIRNFCIIAHIDHGKSTLADRLLEETNTLSKKEMKAQVLDSMDLERERGITIKSHPIRMEYEHHDGVTYVLNLIDTPGHVDFSYEVSRSLAACEGALLLVDAAQGVEAQTVSNTYLAIENNLTLIPIINKIDLQSAMIDDVKMQMVELIGCDENDIIEASSKSGIGIQDIFNAIINRIDPPRDNSEQRSRALIFDSMYDNYKGAIPYVRVFDGVLKKGMTAQFFAHDREYEITETGHFVLDKVKTKELRAGDVGYVVASIRDMGHIEPGDTITVKENKAEEQLPGYKKIKPMVFSGLYPAEADDYEQLRRALEKLQLNDASLEFTPETSQALGFGFRCGFLGLLHMEIIQERLEREFNLDLVTTTPNVVYQVLLRSGEKVQVDTPAKMPPIGDIDAILEPMVSAEILTPKKYIGSIMTLCQKKRGIYKNTQYLSPEKAQLHYDLPLGEIIFDYYDKLKSISSGYASFDYEFKEFEKAQLQKLDILIHSDSVDALSTICHADDAYQRGVALCSKLKELIPRQMFEVAIQAALNNRIIARTTVKALKKNVTAKCYGGDITRKRKLWEKQKKGKKRMKMIGRVEIPQEALLAVLQLDND
;
A
#
# COMPACT_ATOMS: atom_id res chain seq x y z
N MET A 1 -24.44 -1.43 -29.00
CA MET A 1 -24.35 0.03 -28.97
C MET A 1 -23.17 0.43 -29.85
N LYS A 2 -23.15 1.61 -30.47
CA LYS A 2 -21.99 2.03 -31.29
C LYS A 2 -20.87 2.47 -30.34
N THR A 3 -19.63 2.10 -30.62
CA THR A 3 -18.43 2.53 -29.84
C THR A 3 -18.31 4.05 -29.70
N ALA A 4 -18.81 4.80 -30.70
CA ALA A 4 -18.87 6.26 -30.66
C ALA A 4 -19.61 6.85 -29.44
N HIS A 5 -20.52 6.08 -28.83
CA HIS A 5 -21.29 6.52 -27.66
C HIS A 5 -20.75 5.96 -26.33
N ILE A 6 -19.55 5.37 -26.33
CA ILE A 6 -18.89 4.88 -25.11
C ILE A 6 -17.86 5.90 -24.65
N ARG A 7 -17.74 6.10 -23.34
CA ARG A 7 -16.65 6.87 -22.69
C ARG A 7 -16.11 6.08 -21.52
N ASN A 8 -14.83 5.74 -21.57
CA ASN A 8 -14.14 5.06 -20.48
C ASN A 8 -13.23 6.07 -19.78
N PHE A 9 -13.45 6.29 -18.54
CA PHE A 9 -12.72 7.30 -17.77
C PHE A 9 -12.54 6.89 -16.32
N CYS A 10 -11.58 7.54 -15.66
CA CYS A 10 -11.33 7.39 -14.24
C CYS A 10 -11.35 8.76 -13.55
N ILE A 11 -11.29 8.75 -12.21
CA ILE A 11 -11.15 9.97 -11.40
C ILE A 11 -9.81 9.89 -10.69
N ILE A 12 -8.91 10.81 -10.99
CA ILE A 12 -7.65 11.00 -10.28
C ILE A 12 -7.76 12.17 -9.32
N ALA A 13 -7.40 11.95 -8.08
CA ALA A 13 -7.53 12.93 -7.00
C ALA A 13 -6.56 12.60 -5.87
N HIS A 14 -6.18 13.62 -5.11
CA HIS A 14 -5.56 13.39 -3.80
C HIS A 14 -6.59 12.87 -2.78
N ILE A 15 -6.10 12.30 -1.68
CA ILE A 15 -6.95 11.86 -0.56
C ILE A 15 -7.77 13.06 -0.07
N ASP A 16 -9.03 12.83 0.27
CA ASP A 16 -9.99 13.84 0.75
C ASP A 16 -10.38 14.95 -0.25
N HIS A 17 -9.94 14.93 -1.51
CA HIS A 17 -10.40 15.88 -2.52
C HIS A 17 -11.85 15.66 -3.00
N GLY A 18 -12.49 14.57 -2.56
CA GLY A 18 -13.91 14.29 -2.81
C GLY A 18 -14.17 13.36 -3.99
N LYS A 19 -13.23 12.47 -4.32
CA LYS A 19 -13.34 11.46 -5.39
C LYS A 19 -14.60 10.60 -5.25
N SER A 20 -14.78 9.90 -4.12
CA SER A 20 -15.94 9.02 -3.88
C SER A 20 -17.25 9.82 -3.87
N THR A 21 -17.24 11.08 -3.36
CA THR A 21 -18.42 11.95 -3.40
C THR A 21 -18.79 12.35 -4.82
N LEU A 22 -17.80 12.61 -5.69
CA LEU A 22 -18.07 12.89 -7.11
C LEU A 22 -18.64 11.66 -7.80
N ALA A 23 -18.04 10.48 -7.57
CA ALA A 23 -18.52 9.22 -8.12
C ALA A 23 -19.98 8.94 -7.70
N ASP A 24 -20.33 9.09 -6.42
CA ASP A 24 -21.69 8.97 -5.92
C ASP A 24 -22.65 9.91 -6.65
N ARG A 25 -22.22 11.16 -6.88
CA ARG A 25 -23.04 12.15 -7.57
C ARG A 25 -23.29 11.80 -9.04
N LEU A 26 -22.27 11.28 -9.73
CA LEU A 26 -22.41 10.80 -11.12
C LEU A 26 -23.39 9.62 -11.20
N LEU A 27 -23.36 8.69 -10.23
CA LEU A 27 -24.28 7.57 -10.13
C LEU A 27 -25.72 8.00 -9.85
N GLU A 28 -25.90 9.03 -9.02
CA GLU A 28 -27.22 9.59 -8.70
C GLU A 28 -27.86 10.27 -9.93
N GLU A 29 -27.12 11.12 -10.62
CA GLU A 29 -27.60 11.86 -11.79
C GLU A 29 -27.93 10.95 -12.99
N THR A 30 -27.20 9.85 -13.14
CA THR A 30 -27.49 8.84 -14.19
C THR A 30 -28.61 7.89 -13.80
N ASN A 31 -29.17 7.99 -12.59
CA ASN A 31 -30.16 7.04 -12.05
C ASN A 31 -29.69 5.58 -12.13
N THR A 32 -28.38 5.35 -12.12
CA THR A 32 -27.79 4.00 -12.17
C THR A 32 -28.20 3.18 -10.95
N LEU A 33 -28.44 3.85 -9.84
CA LEU A 33 -28.88 3.26 -8.58
C LEU A 33 -30.23 3.82 -8.14
N SER A 34 -31.07 2.98 -7.55
CA SER A 34 -32.30 3.44 -6.93
C SER A 34 -31.96 4.25 -5.66
N LYS A 35 -32.85 5.18 -5.29
CA LYS A 35 -32.70 5.99 -4.05
C LYS A 35 -32.55 5.15 -2.76
N LYS A 36 -32.97 3.87 -2.79
CA LYS A 36 -32.82 2.96 -1.64
C LYS A 36 -31.44 2.29 -1.59
N GLU A 37 -30.80 2.15 -2.72
CA GLU A 37 -29.46 1.55 -2.86
C GLU A 37 -28.36 2.58 -2.68
N MET A 38 -28.67 3.88 -2.90
CA MET A 38 -27.74 4.98 -2.66
C MET A 38 -27.39 5.08 -1.18
N LYS A 39 -26.13 4.84 -0.88
CA LYS A 39 -25.46 5.10 0.41
C LYS A 39 -24.28 6.02 0.14
N ALA A 40 -23.81 6.73 1.14
CA ALA A 40 -22.57 7.48 0.99
C ALA A 40 -21.41 6.54 0.69
N GLN A 41 -20.56 6.92 -0.27
CA GLN A 41 -19.41 6.14 -0.72
C GLN A 41 -19.82 4.73 -1.22
N VAL A 42 -20.77 4.70 -2.14
CA VAL A 42 -21.35 3.43 -2.66
C VAL A 42 -20.29 2.54 -3.31
N LEU A 43 -19.28 3.12 -3.95
CA LEU A 43 -18.20 2.39 -4.60
C LEU A 43 -17.19 1.82 -3.61
N ASP A 44 -17.04 2.43 -2.45
CA ASP A 44 -16.18 1.92 -1.39
C ASP A 44 -16.87 0.70 -0.73
N SER A 45 -16.65 -0.48 -1.29
CA SER A 45 -17.36 -1.72 -0.95
C SER A 45 -16.94 -2.31 0.39
N MET A 46 -15.72 -2.02 0.84
CA MET A 46 -15.18 -2.49 2.10
C MET A 46 -15.48 -1.51 3.24
N ASP A 47 -15.79 -2.02 4.42
CA ASP A 47 -15.95 -1.18 5.61
C ASP A 47 -14.66 -0.38 5.90
N LEU A 48 -13.50 -1.00 5.62
CA LEU A 48 -12.20 -0.40 5.80
C LEU A 48 -11.96 0.81 4.86
N GLU A 49 -12.44 0.75 3.62
CA GLU A 49 -12.40 1.89 2.68
C GLU A 49 -13.18 3.08 3.23
N ARG A 50 -14.38 2.83 3.74
CA ARG A 50 -15.25 3.88 4.33
C ARG A 50 -14.69 4.47 5.61
N GLU A 51 -14.14 3.62 6.50
CA GLU A 51 -13.53 4.07 7.76
C GLU A 51 -12.30 4.93 7.54
N ARG A 52 -11.46 4.57 6.57
CA ARG A 52 -10.21 5.29 6.26
C ARG A 52 -10.40 6.41 5.24
N GLY A 53 -11.54 6.48 4.56
CA GLY A 53 -11.82 7.47 3.52
C GLY A 53 -10.96 7.30 2.26
N ILE A 54 -10.46 6.08 1.99
CA ILE A 54 -9.60 5.77 0.85
C ILE A 54 -10.19 4.63 0.03
N THR A 55 -10.09 4.71 -1.28
CA THR A 55 -10.36 3.58 -2.17
C THR A 55 -9.14 2.66 -2.18
N ILE A 56 -9.34 1.38 -1.89
CA ILE A 56 -8.30 0.35 -1.86
C ILE A 56 -8.31 -0.42 -3.16
N LYS A 57 -9.50 -0.76 -3.66
CA LYS A 57 -9.68 -1.60 -4.85
C LYS A 57 -10.41 -0.86 -5.97
N SER A 58 -9.94 -1.05 -7.21
CA SER A 58 -10.60 -0.48 -8.38
C SER A 58 -11.96 -1.11 -8.62
N HIS A 59 -12.99 -0.28 -8.79
CA HIS A 59 -14.34 -0.71 -9.09
C HIS A 59 -14.81 -0.12 -10.43
N PRO A 60 -14.94 -0.94 -11.48
CA PRO A 60 -15.55 -0.48 -12.71
C PRO A 60 -17.08 -0.43 -12.55
N ILE A 61 -17.68 0.65 -13.03
CA ILE A 61 -19.14 0.78 -13.05
C ILE A 61 -19.60 1.37 -14.37
N ARG A 62 -20.64 0.77 -14.93
CA ARG A 62 -21.28 1.21 -16.16
C ARG A 62 -22.52 2.02 -15.83
N MET A 63 -22.57 3.23 -16.37
CA MET A 63 -23.69 4.15 -16.30
C MET A 63 -24.26 4.40 -17.68
N GLU A 64 -25.55 4.63 -17.79
CA GLU A 64 -26.22 5.07 -19.02
C GLU A 64 -26.74 6.48 -18.79
N TYR A 65 -26.34 7.41 -19.66
CA TYR A 65 -26.70 8.82 -19.54
C TYR A 65 -27.34 9.32 -20.83
N GLU A 66 -28.57 9.84 -20.70
CA GLU A 66 -29.29 10.49 -21.81
C GLU A 66 -28.85 11.96 -21.88
N HIS A 67 -28.06 12.28 -22.90
CA HIS A 67 -27.55 13.62 -23.11
C HIS A 67 -28.58 14.50 -23.83
N HIS A 68 -28.41 15.83 -23.73
CA HIS A 68 -29.35 16.81 -24.29
C HIS A 68 -29.48 16.72 -25.85
N ASP A 69 -28.54 16.06 -26.52
CA ASP A 69 -28.62 15.75 -27.96
C ASP A 69 -29.59 14.61 -28.30
N GLY A 70 -30.24 14.00 -27.31
CA GLY A 70 -31.13 12.88 -27.43
C GLY A 70 -30.44 11.53 -27.63
N VAL A 71 -29.11 11.49 -27.47
CA VAL A 71 -28.31 10.25 -27.55
C VAL A 71 -28.05 9.69 -26.16
N THR A 72 -28.20 8.40 -25.99
CA THR A 72 -27.81 7.69 -24.78
C THR A 72 -26.35 7.26 -24.89
N TYR A 73 -25.52 7.77 -23.98
CA TYR A 73 -24.11 7.42 -23.85
C TYR A 73 -23.92 6.36 -22.78
N VAL A 74 -22.93 5.49 -22.99
CA VAL A 74 -22.43 4.57 -21.98
C VAL A 74 -21.16 5.17 -21.36
N LEU A 75 -21.22 5.42 -20.09
CA LEU A 75 -20.13 5.98 -19.30
C LEU A 75 -19.57 4.88 -18.39
N ASN A 76 -18.38 4.38 -18.68
CA ASN A 76 -17.69 3.42 -17.84
C ASN A 76 -16.71 4.17 -16.94
N LEU A 77 -17.05 4.33 -15.67
CA LEU A 77 -16.16 4.83 -14.65
C LEU A 77 -15.33 3.68 -14.09
N ILE A 78 -14.01 3.82 -14.10
CA ILE A 78 -13.09 2.93 -13.39
C ILE A 78 -12.58 3.70 -12.19
N ASP A 79 -13.12 3.38 -11.00
CA ASP A 79 -12.68 4.03 -9.77
C ASP A 79 -11.26 3.58 -9.40
N THR A 80 -10.38 4.52 -9.06
CA THR A 80 -8.95 4.27 -8.84
C THR A 80 -8.57 4.60 -7.40
N PRO A 81 -7.66 3.83 -6.78
CA PRO A 81 -7.04 4.24 -5.52
C PRO A 81 -6.37 5.61 -5.65
N GLY A 82 -6.30 6.35 -4.55
CA GLY A 82 -5.64 7.68 -4.52
C GLY A 82 -4.26 7.68 -3.86
N HIS A 83 -3.85 6.60 -3.19
CA HIS A 83 -2.64 6.55 -2.38
C HIS A 83 -1.42 6.02 -3.14
N VAL A 84 -0.21 6.51 -2.80
CA VAL A 84 1.06 6.13 -3.45
C VAL A 84 1.34 4.63 -3.42
N ASP A 85 1.01 3.94 -2.32
CA ASP A 85 1.21 2.49 -2.21
C ASP A 85 0.42 1.70 -3.27
N PHE A 86 -0.62 2.31 -3.86
CA PHE A 86 -1.47 1.74 -4.90
C PHE A 86 -1.24 2.36 -6.29
N SER A 87 -0.11 3.04 -6.50
CA SER A 87 0.23 3.68 -7.78
C SER A 87 0.16 2.72 -8.98
N TYR A 88 0.36 1.45 -8.73
CA TYR A 88 0.25 0.42 -9.75
C TYR A 88 -1.18 0.07 -10.14
N GLU A 89 -2.09 -0.06 -9.17
CA GLU A 89 -3.52 -0.19 -9.42
C GLU A 89 -4.03 1.01 -10.21
N VAL A 90 -3.55 2.21 -9.85
CA VAL A 90 -3.81 3.44 -10.59
C VAL A 90 -3.34 3.32 -12.04
N SER A 91 -2.07 2.97 -12.28
CA SER A 91 -1.50 2.85 -13.63
C SER A 91 -2.27 1.88 -14.51
N ARG A 92 -2.72 0.73 -13.97
CA ARG A 92 -3.52 -0.27 -14.71
C ARG A 92 -4.92 0.24 -15.05
N SER A 93 -5.54 0.92 -14.11
CA SER A 93 -6.86 1.52 -14.32
C SER A 93 -6.81 2.63 -15.36
N LEU A 94 -5.75 3.47 -15.32
CA LEU A 94 -5.49 4.49 -16.33
C LEU A 94 -5.31 3.87 -17.73
N ALA A 95 -4.56 2.78 -17.85
CA ALA A 95 -4.35 2.08 -19.12
C ALA A 95 -5.66 1.52 -19.73
N ALA A 96 -6.73 1.37 -18.95
CA ALA A 96 -8.02 0.91 -19.41
C ALA A 96 -8.96 2.06 -19.86
N CYS A 97 -8.54 3.32 -19.71
CA CYS A 97 -9.35 4.53 -19.98
C CYS A 97 -8.88 5.30 -21.20
N GLU A 98 -9.77 6.15 -21.74
CA GLU A 98 -9.45 7.18 -22.75
C GLU A 98 -9.36 8.58 -22.12
N GLY A 99 -9.92 8.78 -20.90
CA GLY A 99 -9.85 10.06 -20.21
C GLY A 99 -9.77 9.94 -18.69
N ALA A 100 -9.39 11.04 -18.04
CA ALA A 100 -9.34 11.14 -16.59
C ALA A 100 -9.91 12.48 -16.11
N LEU A 101 -10.76 12.43 -15.08
CA LEU A 101 -11.21 13.61 -14.37
C LEU A 101 -10.14 13.96 -13.31
N LEU A 102 -9.46 15.07 -13.50
CA LEU A 102 -8.46 15.58 -12.55
C LEU A 102 -9.15 16.45 -11.51
N LEU A 103 -9.39 15.89 -10.33
CA LEU A 103 -10.15 16.52 -9.25
C LEU A 103 -9.22 17.17 -8.23
N VAL A 104 -9.36 18.47 -8.05
CA VAL A 104 -8.57 19.27 -7.09
C VAL A 104 -9.50 19.99 -6.12
N ASP A 105 -9.18 19.94 -4.83
CA ASP A 105 -9.92 20.66 -3.77
C ASP A 105 -9.64 22.17 -3.84
N ALA A 106 -10.68 22.98 -3.88
CA ALA A 106 -10.57 24.45 -3.93
C ALA A 106 -9.88 25.09 -2.71
N ALA A 107 -9.82 24.40 -1.57
CA ALA A 107 -9.19 24.90 -0.35
C ALA A 107 -7.74 24.39 -0.16
N GLN A 108 -7.42 23.21 -0.68
CA GLN A 108 -6.08 22.61 -0.55
C GLN A 108 -5.21 22.86 -1.78
N GLY A 109 -5.83 22.92 -2.97
CA GLY A 109 -5.15 23.07 -4.25
C GLY A 109 -4.43 21.80 -4.69
N VAL A 110 -3.47 21.93 -5.61
CA VAL A 110 -2.67 20.81 -6.12
C VAL A 110 -1.78 20.24 -5.04
N GLU A 111 -1.79 18.89 -4.91
CA GLU A 111 -1.02 18.12 -3.93
C GLU A 111 -0.10 17.10 -4.65
N ALA A 112 0.89 16.49 -3.95
CA ALA A 112 1.91 15.64 -4.59
C ALA A 112 1.31 14.47 -5.38
N GLN A 113 0.31 13.77 -4.82
CA GLN A 113 -0.38 12.68 -5.53
C GLN A 113 -1.18 13.20 -6.75
N THR A 114 -1.66 14.44 -6.73
CA THR A 114 -2.28 15.05 -7.90
C THR A 114 -1.25 15.18 -9.02
N VAL A 115 -0.03 15.62 -8.70
CA VAL A 115 1.06 15.77 -9.66
C VAL A 115 1.46 14.43 -10.27
N SER A 116 1.81 13.44 -9.44
CA SER A 116 2.26 12.13 -9.92
C SER A 116 1.18 11.39 -10.72
N ASN A 117 -0.08 11.38 -10.25
CA ASN A 117 -1.17 10.76 -11.00
C ASN A 117 -1.47 11.49 -12.33
N THR A 118 -1.26 12.81 -12.38
CA THR A 118 -1.39 13.58 -13.61
C THR A 118 -0.34 13.15 -14.62
N TYR A 119 0.93 13.00 -14.22
CA TYR A 119 1.98 12.51 -15.11
C TYR A 119 1.70 11.09 -15.61
N LEU A 120 1.25 10.18 -14.73
CA LEU A 120 0.83 8.83 -15.15
C LEU A 120 -0.31 8.86 -16.18
N ALA A 121 -1.27 9.77 -16.03
CA ALA A 121 -2.36 9.93 -17.01
C ALA A 121 -1.84 10.46 -18.35
N ILE A 122 -0.90 11.42 -18.34
CA ILE A 122 -0.24 11.95 -19.55
C ILE A 122 0.58 10.85 -20.25
N GLU A 123 1.35 10.05 -19.50
CA GLU A 123 2.12 8.92 -20.05
C GLU A 123 1.22 7.87 -20.74
N ASN A 124 -0.01 7.69 -20.22
CA ASN A 124 -1.03 6.82 -20.83
C ASN A 124 -1.82 7.52 -21.95
N ASN A 125 -1.46 8.76 -22.35
CA ASN A 125 -2.13 9.56 -23.37
C ASN A 125 -3.62 9.80 -23.09
N LEU A 126 -4.02 9.98 -21.83
CA LEU A 126 -5.40 10.25 -21.46
C LEU A 126 -5.78 11.72 -21.67
N THR A 127 -7.00 11.94 -22.10
CA THR A 127 -7.59 13.29 -22.10
C THR A 127 -7.90 13.69 -20.66
N LEU A 128 -7.27 14.78 -20.18
CA LEU A 128 -7.50 15.31 -18.83
C LEU A 128 -8.65 16.32 -18.84
N ILE A 129 -9.60 16.13 -17.91
CA ILE A 129 -10.66 17.11 -17.64
C ILE A 129 -10.40 17.71 -16.26
N PRO A 130 -9.90 18.96 -16.18
CA PRO A 130 -9.60 19.62 -14.92
C PRO A 130 -10.88 20.07 -14.21
N ILE A 131 -11.01 19.72 -12.91
CA ILE A 131 -12.18 20.02 -12.07
C ILE A 131 -11.70 20.55 -10.73
N ILE A 132 -12.17 21.73 -10.35
CA ILE A 132 -12.01 22.27 -9.00
C ILE A 132 -13.25 21.92 -8.19
N ASN A 133 -13.09 21.13 -7.15
CA ASN A 133 -14.17 20.66 -6.29
C ASN A 133 -14.25 21.45 -4.98
N LYS A 134 -15.36 21.33 -4.29
CA LYS A 134 -15.66 21.96 -3.00
C LYS A 134 -15.65 23.50 -3.06
N ILE A 135 -16.09 24.07 -4.16
CA ILE A 135 -16.22 25.55 -4.32
C ILE A 135 -17.21 26.18 -3.33
N ASP A 136 -18.04 25.36 -2.68
CA ASP A 136 -18.99 25.75 -1.63
C ASP A 136 -18.33 26.06 -0.27
N LEU A 137 -17.05 25.76 -0.09
CA LEU A 137 -16.33 26.05 1.14
C LEU A 137 -15.97 27.54 1.23
N GLN A 138 -16.07 28.10 2.43
CA GLN A 138 -15.66 29.50 2.70
C GLN A 138 -14.13 29.71 2.52
N SER A 139 -13.34 28.63 2.63
CA SER A 139 -11.89 28.63 2.45
C SER A 139 -11.46 28.39 1.00
N ALA A 140 -12.39 28.34 0.05
CA ALA A 140 -12.09 28.08 -1.35
C ALA A 140 -11.24 29.22 -1.96
N MET A 141 -10.13 28.86 -2.62
CA MET A 141 -9.20 29.77 -3.30
C MET A 141 -9.21 29.46 -4.81
N ILE A 142 -10.35 29.66 -5.45
CA ILE A 142 -10.61 29.18 -6.82
C ILE A 142 -9.58 29.70 -7.80
N ASP A 143 -9.30 31.02 -7.81
CA ASP A 143 -8.38 31.65 -8.76
C ASP A 143 -6.92 31.13 -8.59
N ASP A 144 -6.48 30.94 -7.32
CA ASP A 144 -5.15 30.40 -7.03
C ASP A 144 -5.03 28.94 -7.49
N VAL A 145 -6.08 28.14 -7.29
CA VAL A 145 -6.10 26.72 -7.69
C VAL A 145 -6.18 26.60 -9.20
N LYS A 146 -6.91 27.48 -9.90
CA LYS A 146 -6.89 27.56 -11.38
C LYS A 146 -5.49 27.79 -11.90
N MET A 147 -4.77 28.76 -11.35
CA MET A 147 -3.37 29.03 -11.75
C MET A 147 -2.48 27.80 -11.57
N GLN A 148 -2.60 27.09 -10.41
CA GLN A 148 -1.83 25.89 -10.17
C GLN A 148 -2.16 24.78 -11.19
N MET A 149 -3.42 24.60 -11.58
CA MET A 149 -3.83 23.61 -12.57
C MET A 149 -3.35 23.97 -13.98
N VAL A 150 -3.45 25.24 -14.38
CA VAL A 150 -2.90 25.75 -15.66
C VAL A 150 -1.39 25.49 -15.74
N GLU A 151 -0.67 25.74 -14.63
CA GLU A 151 0.78 25.49 -14.57
C GLU A 151 1.11 23.99 -14.65
N LEU A 152 0.31 23.13 -14.02
CA LEU A 152 0.53 21.69 -13.98
C LEU A 152 0.29 21.01 -15.33
N ILE A 153 -0.81 21.33 -16.02
CA ILE A 153 -1.24 20.59 -17.21
C ILE A 153 -1.25 21.43 -18.51
N GLY A 154 -1.00 22.74 -18.41
CA GLY A 154 -0.95 23.63 -19.59
C GLY A 154 -2.32 23.86 -20.25
N CYS A 155 -3.44 23.69 -19.54
CA CYS A 155 -4.79 23.91 -20.07
C CYS A 155 -5.16 25.40 -20.12
N ASP A 156 -6.21 25.74 -20.88
CA ASP A 156 -6.84 27.05 -20.78
C ASP A 156 -7.64 27.15 -19.45
N GLU A 157 -7.60 28.32 -18.81
CA GLU A 157 -8.36 28.56 -17.55
C GLU A 157 -9.86 28.32 -17.72
N ASN A 158 -10.42 28.63 -18.92
CA ASN A 158 -11.82 28.41 -19.24
C ASN A 158 -12.19 26.92 -19.39
N ASP A 159 -11.21 26.03 -19.53
CA ASP A 159 -11.43 24.59 -19.59
C ASP A 159 -11.65 23.96 -18.22
N ILE A 160 -11.32 24.68 -17.16
CA ILE A 160 -11.41 24.20 -15.78
C ILE A 160 -12.86 24.32 -15.31
N ILE A 161 -13.41 23.18 -14.88
CA ILE A 161 -14.79 23.10 -14.38
C ILE A 161 -14.82 23.37 -12.89
N GLU A 162 -15.63 24.33 -12.49
CA GLU A 162 -15.90 24.64 -11.07
C GLU A 162 -17.07 23.79 -10.59
N ALA A 163 -16.85 22.98 -9.53
CA ALA A 163 -17.86 22.04 -9.06
C ALA A 163 -17.94 21.97 -7.53
N SER A 164 -19.09 21.54 -7.06
CA SER A 164 -19.28 21.02 -5.70
C SER A 164 -20.01 19.69 -5.78
N SER A 165 -19.28 18.61 -5.63
CA SER A 165 -19.85 17.27 -5.62
C SER A 165 -20.91 17.11 -4.53
N LYS A 166 -20.76 17.80 -3.39
CA LYS A 166 -21.69 17.76 -2.27
C LYS A 166 -23.02 18.47 -2.60
N SER A 167 -22.99 19.64 -3.22
CA SER A 167 -24.18 20.44 -3.53
C SER A 167 -24.75 20.19 -4.92
N GLY A 168 -24.03 19.45 -5.79
CA GLY A 168 -24.46 19.16 -7.17
C GLY A 168 -24.14 20.26 -8.19
N ILE A 169 -23.41 21.31 -7.80
CA ILE A 169 -23.01 22.39 -8.70
C ILE A 169 -21.99 21.87 -9.70
N GLY A 170 -22.11 22.24 -10.99
CA GLY A 170 -21.15 21.92 -12.05
C GLY A 170 -21.21 20.48 -12.57
N ILE A 171 -22.09 19.61 -12.05
CA ILE A 171 -22.14 18.19 -12.45
C ILE A 171 -22.56 18.01 -13.91
N GLN A 172 -23.50 18.81 -14.41
CA GLN A 172 -23.91 18.77 -15.81
C GLN A 172 -22.77 19.20 -16.75
N ASP A 173 -21.92 20.15 -16.33
CA ASP A 173 -20.76 20.57 -17.09
C ASP A 173 -19.70 19.47 -17.15
N ILE A 174 -19.57 18.67 -16.06
CA ILE A 174 -18.71 17.48 -16.04
C ILE A 174 -19.22 16.45 -17.04
N PHE A 175 -20.52 16.12 -17.08
CA PHE A 175 -21.06 15.19 -18.09
C PHE A 175 -20.83 15.71 -19.52
N ASN A 176 -21.08 16.99 -19.76
CA ASN A 176 -20.83 17.62 -21.06
C ASN A 176 -19.36 17.50 -21.45
N ALA A 177 -18.44 17.72 -20.51
CA ALA A 177 -17.00 17.60 -20.77
C ALA A 177 -16.59 16.14 -21.05
N ILE A 178 -17.08 15.16 -20.28
CA ILE A 178 -16.84 13.73 -20.53
C ILE A 178 -17.27 13.35 -21.95
N ILE A 179 -18.47 13.74 -22.37
CA ILE A 179 -19.01 13.38 -23.68
C ILE A 179 -18.26 14.07 -24.82
N ASN A 180 -17.96 15.36 -24.68
CA ASN A 180 -17.44 16.19 -25.76
C ASN A 180 -15.90 16.20 -25.87
N ARG A 181 -15.19 15.97 -24.75
CA ARG A 181 -13.71 16.09 -24.72
C ARG A 181 -13.01 14.74 -24.71
N ILE A 182 -13.59 13.70 -24.09
CA ILE A 182 -12.99 12.36 -24.09
C ILE A 182 -13.31 11.69 -25.42
N ASP A 183 -12.29 11.21 -26.10
CA ASP A 183 -12.45 10.47 -27.35
C ASP A 183 -13.17 9.12 -27.10
N PRO A 184 -14.06 8.72 -28.01
CA PRO A 184 -14.63 7.38 -27.94
C PRO A 184 -13.56 6.31 -28.20
N PRO A 185 -13.72 5.09 -27.65
CA PRO A 185 -12.83 4.00 -27.99
C PRO A 185 -12.90 3.66 -29.47
N ARG A 186 -11.78 3.18 -30.03
CA ARG A 186 -11.70 2.77 -31.43
C ARG A 186 -12.59 1.56 -31.68
N ASP A 187 -13.35 1.56 -32.77
CA ASP A 187 -14.15 0.39 -33.18
C ASP A 187 -13.30 -0.62 -33.95
N ASN A 188 -12.65 -1.48 -33.22
CA ASN A 188 -11.81 -2.56 -33.75
C ASN A 188 -12.49 -3.93 -33.57
N SER A 189 -13.84 -3.99 -33.55
CA SER A 189 -14.59 -5.22 -33.26
C SER A 189 -14.36 -6.35 -34.26
N GLU A 190 -13.90 -6.04 -35.47
CA GLU A 190 -13.59 -7.04 -36.52
C GLU A 190 -12.15 -7.57 -36.45
N GLN A 191 -11.30 -6.98 -35.61
CA GLN A 191 -9.91 -7.39 -35.43
C GLN A 191 -9.80 -8.63 -34.54
N ARG A 192 -8.57 -9.16 -34.42
CA ARG A 192 -8.24 -10.22 -33.47
C ARG A 192 -8.43 -9.73 -32.05
N SER A 193 -9.11 -10.52 -31.24
CA SER A 193 -9.49 -10.10 -29.89
C SER A 193 -8.29 -9.87 -28.99
N ARG A 194 -8.24 -8.68 -28.38
CA ARG A 194 -7.30 -8.32 -27.31
C ARG A 194 -8.04 -7.58 -26.22
N ALA A 195 -7.96 -8.09 -25.00
CA ALA A 195 -8.52 -7.46 -23.83
C ALA A 195 -7.47 -7.36 -22.72
N LEU A 196 -7.31 -6.17 -22.15
CA LEU A 196 -6.42 -5.91 -21.02
C LEU A 196 -7.11 -6.34 -19.72
N ILE A 197 -6.44 -7.12 -18.89
CA ILE A 197 -6.84 -7.40 -17.51
C ILE A 197 -6.34 -6.24 -16.65
N PHE A 198 -7.22 -5.40 -16.14
CA PHE A 198 -6.83 -4.32 -15.27
C PHE A 198 -7.02 -4.64 -13.77
N ASP A 199 -7.89 -5.60 -13.43
CA ASP A 199 -8.08 -6.12 -12.07
C ASP A 199 -8.66 -7.55 -12.12
N SER A 200 -8.83 -8.19 -10.97
CA SER A 200 -9.49 -9.48 -10.86
C SER A 200 -10.13 -9.68 -9.49
N MET A 201 -11.12 -10.56 -9.41
CA MET A 201 -11.68 -11.02 -8.15
C MET A 201 -11.81 -12.54 -8.15
N TYR A 202 -11.81 -13.12 -6.96
CA TYR A 202 -12.05 -14.53 -6.79
C TYR A 202 -13.46 -14.80 -6.24
N ASP A 203 -14.14 -15.73 -6.88
CA ASP A 203 -15.45 -16.23 -6.48
C ASP A 203 -15.33 -17.72 -6.18
N ASN A 204 -15.80 -18.15 -5.00
CA ASN A 204 -15.66 -19.55 -4.56
C ASN A 204 -16.30 -20.58 -5.51
N TYR A 205 -17.28 -20.17 -6.32
CA TYR A 205 -18.01 -21.03 -7.25
C TYR A 205 -17.52 -20.90 -8.68
N LYS A 206 -17.20 -19.67 -9.11
CA LYS A 206 -16.83 -19.35 -10.49
C LYS A 206 -15.32 -19.34 -10.72
N GLY A 207 -14.52 -19.37 -9.65
CA GLY A 207 -13.08 -19.19 -9.69
C GLY A 207 -12.68 -17.73 -9.87
N ALA A 208 -11.53 -17.49 -10.44
CA ALA A 208 -11.05 -16.15 -10.72
C ALA A 208 -11.82 -15.52 -11.89
N ILE A 209 -12.18 -14.26 -11.70
CA ILE A 209 -12.97 -13.44 -12.63
C ILE A 209 -12.13 -12.22 -12.98
N PRO A 210 -11.40 -12.22 -14.12
CA PRO A 210 -10.69 -11.04 -14.59
C PRO A 210 -11.65 -9.93 -14.99
N TYR A 211 -11.30 -8.69 -14.62
CA TYR A 211 -11.92 -7.47 -15.08
C TYR A 211 -11.17 -7.00 -16.31
N VAL A 212 -11.88 -6.79 -17.38
CA VAL A 212 -11.28 -6.61 -18.69
C VAL A 212 -11.76 -5.34 -19.39
N ARG A 213 -10.84 -4.70 -20.10
CA ARG A 213 -11.10 -3.69 -21.11
C ARG A 213 -10.82 -4.30 -22.48
N VAL A 214 -11.84 -4.46 -23.31
CA VAL A 214 -11.68 -5.00 -24.67
C VAL A 214 -11.22 -3.87 -25.60
N PHE A 215 -10.00 -3.99 -26.13
CA PHE A 215 -9.45 -3.05 -27.10
C PHE A 215 -9.81 -3.42 -28.53
N ASP A 216 -9.72 -4.71 -28.86
CA ASP A 216 -9.97 -5.21 -30.20
C ASP A 216 -10.82 -6.48 -30.14
N GLY A 217 -11.60 -6.71 -31.20
CA GLY A 217 -12.39 -7.92 -31.37
C GLY A 217 -13.58 -8.04 -30.44
N VAL A 218 -13.94 -9.28 -30.14
CA VAL A 218 -15.11 -9.63 -29.33
C VAL A 218 -14.77 -10.81 -28.42
N LEU A 219 -15.25 -10.75 -27.18
CA LEU A 219 -15.24 -11.87 -26.24
C LEU A 219 -16.68 -12.32 -25.97
N LYS A 220 -16.98 -13.60 -26.16
CA LYS A 220 -18.32 -14.16 -25.91
C LYS A 220 -18.24 -15.55 -25.32
N LYS A 221 -19.33 -15.95 -24.69
CA LYS A 221 -19.50 -17.31 -24.17
C LYS A 221 -19.23 -18.37 -25.24
N GLY A 222 -18.48 -19.43 -24.88
CA GLY A 222 -18.11 -20.55 -25.73
C GLY A 222 -16.84 -20.36 -26.53
N MET A 223 -16.21 -19.17 -26.50
CA MET A 223 -14.86 -18.97 -27.04
C MET A 223 -13.80 -19.45 -26.07
N THR A 224 -12.63 -19.82 -26.58
CA THR A 224 -11.48 -20.21 -25.78
C THR A 224 -10.57 -18.99 -25.53
N ALA A 225 -10.61 -18.44 -24.33
CA ALA A 225 -9.69 -17.39 -23.92
C ALA A 225 -8.27 -17.96 -23.73
N GLN A 226 -7.26 -17.27 -24.24
CA GLN A 226 -5.85 -17.57 -24.05
C GLN A 226 -5.15 -16.37 -23.40
N PHE A 227 -4.34 -16.63 -22.37
CA PHE A 227 -3.61 -15.62 -21.63
C PHE A 227 -2.17 -15.55 -22.13
N PHE A 228 -1.68 -14.34 -22.42
CA PHE A 228 -0.32 -14.18 -23.00
C PHE A 228 0.79 -14.53 -22.01
N ALA A 229 0.64 -14.15 -20.73
CA ALA A 229 1.70 -14.36 -19.73
C ALA A 229 2.00 -15.86 -19.48
N HIS A 230 1.00 -16.73 -19.57
CA HIS A 230 1.15 -18.15 -19.19
C HIS A 230 0.78 -19.13 -20.29
N ASP A 231 0.39 -18.67 -21.47
CA ASP A 231 -0.08 -19.48 -22.61
C ASP A 231 -1.12 -20.55 -22.22
N ARG A 232 -1.99 -20.20 -21.22
CA ARG A 232 -3.07 -21.06 -20.73
C ARG A 232 -4.38 -20.75 -21.43
N GLU A 233 -5.18 -21.78 -21.60
CA GLU A 233 -6.44 -21.73 -22.33
C GLU A 233 -7.60 -22.08 -21.41
N TYR A 234 -8.70 -21.29 -21.49
CA TYR A 234 -9.90 -21.51 -20.70
C TYR A 234 -11.14 -21.17 -21.52
N GLU A 235 -12.17 -21.99 -21.44
CA GLU A 235 -13.45 -21.72 -22.10
C GLU A 235 -14.19 -20.59 -21.36
N ILE A 236 -14.61 -19.57 -22.08
CA ILE A 236 -15.44 -18.49 -21.54
C ILE A 236 -16.86 -19.02 -21.30
N THR A 237 -17.25 -19.09 -20.03
CA THR A 237 -18.59 -19.57 -19.63
C THR A 237 -19.61 -18.44 -19.48
N GLU A 238 -19.14 -17.21 -19.14
CA GLU A 238 -19.97 -16.03 -18.94
C GLU A 238 -19.18 -14.75 -19.23
N THR A 239 -19.85 -13.76 -19.80
CA THR A 239 -19.35 -12.38 -19.93
C THR A 239 -20.38 -11.41 -19.36
N GLY A 240 -19.96 -10.25 -18.90
CA GLY A 240 -20.86 -9.24 -18.36
C GLY A 240 -20.18 -7.91 -18.07
N HIS A 241 -20.94 -6.96 -17.59
CA HIS A 241 -20.48 -5.67 -17.10
C HIS A 241 -20.94 -5.44 -15.66
N PHE A 242 -20.44 -4.39 -15.03
CA PHE A 242 -20.80 -4.01 -13.67
C PHE A 242 -21.71 -2.79 -13.69
N VAL A 243 -22.81 -2.88 -12.96
CA VAL A 243 -23.66 -1.72 -12.63
C VAL A 243 -23.47 -1.39 -11.15
N LEU A 244 -23.67 -2.19 -10.24
CA LEU A 244 -23.14 -2.40 -8.88
C LEU A 244 -22.80 -3.87 -8.78
N ASP A 245 -23.81 -4.67 -9.11
CA ASP A 245 -23.67 -6.11 -9.24
C ASP A 245 -23.27 -6.48 -10.68
N LYS A 246 -22.86 -7.72 -10.83
CA LYS A 246 -22.53 -8.31 -12.12
C LYS A 246 -23.77 -8.53 -12.97
N VAL A 247 -23.85 -7.86 -14.12
CA VAL A 247 -24.92 -8.02 -15.11
C VAL A 247 -24.39 -8.79 -16.30
N LYS A 248 -25.00 -9.95 -16.58
CA LYS A 248 -24.60 -10.82 -17.70
C LYS A 248 -24.90 -10.18 -19.03
N THR A 249 -23.98 -10.32 -19.97
CA THR A 249 -24.16 -9.92 -21.37
C THR A 249 -23.85 -11.08 -22.30
N LYS A 250 -24.35 -10.98 -23.55
CA LYS A 250 -24.05 -12.00 -24.56
C LYS A 250 -22.61 -11.98 -25.02
N GLU A 251 -22.02 -10.82 -25.07
CA GLU A 251 -20.66 -10.56 -25.55
C GLU A 251 -20.13 -9.24 -25.01
N LEU A 252 -18.80 -9.08 -25.00
CA LEU A 252 -18.08 -7.81 -24.82
C LEU A 252 -17.36 -7.50 -26.14
N ARG A 253 -17.52 -6.29 -26.64
CA ARG A 253 -16.91 -5.81 -27.90
C ARG A 253 -15.80 -4.80 -27.62
N ALA A 254 -15.02 -4.50 -28.66
CA ALA A 254 -14.07 -3.40 -28.61
C ALA A 254 -14.73 -2.14 -28.05
N GLY A 255 -14.13 -1.53 -27.03
CA GLY A 255 -14.68 -0.40 -26.29
C GLY A 255 -15.32 -0.77 -24.94
N ASP A 256 -15.79 -1.99 -24.75
CA ASP A 256 -16.46 -2.39 -23.52
C ASP A 256 -15.50 -2.62 -22.35
N VAL A 257 -15.95 -2.24 -21.16
CA VAL A 257 -15.38 -2.60 -19.86
C VAL A 257 -16.32 -3.60 -19.19
N GLY A 258 -15.77 -4.72 -18.70
CA GLY A 258 -16.58 -5.76 -18.09
C GLY A 258 -15.77 -6.85 -17.42
N TYR A 259 -16.37 -8.03 -17.29
CA TYR A 259 -15.73 -9.21 -16.71
C TYR A 259 -15.90 -10.45 -17.57
N VAL A 260 -15.00 -11.40 -17.40
CA VAL A 260 -15.02 -12.71 -18.04
C VAL A 260 -14.98 -13.79 -16.97
N VAL A 261 -15.86 -14.81 -17.08
CA VAL A 261 -15.81 -16.01 -16.24
C VAL A 261 -15.36 -17.18 -17.11
N ALA A 262 -14.27 -17.82 -16.72
CA ALA A 262 -13.69 -18.95 -17.43
C ALA A 262 -13.31 -20.12 -16.50
N SER A 263 -13.93 -20.20 -15.31
CA SER A 263 -13.74 -21.28 -14.32
C SER A 263 -12.27 -21.51 -13.93
N ILE A 264 -11.49 -20.45 -13.87
CA ILE A 264 -10.05 -20.48 -13.55
C ILE A 264 -9.92 -20.67 -12.05
N ARG A 265 -9.36 -21.81 -11.63
CA ARG A 265 -9.18 -22.14 -10.20
C ARG A 265 -7.82 -21.76 -9.67
N ASP A 266 -6.83 -21.72 -10.54
CA ASP A 266 -5.46 -21.34 -10.20
C ASP A 266 -5.25 -19.86 -10.53
N MET A 267 -5.09 -19.04 -9.50
CA MET A 267 -4.92 -17.60 -9.62
C MET A 267 -3.56 -17.21 -10.18
N GLY A 268 -2.55 -18.02 -10.02
CA GLY A 268 -1.23 -17.80 -10.66
C GLY A 268 -1.29 -17.73 -12.19
N HIS A 269 -2.46 -18.03 -12.78
CA HIS A 269 -2.71 -17.93 -14.22
C HIS A 269 -3.41 -16.63 -14.65
N ILE A 270 -3.75 -15.74 -13.70
CA ILE A 270 -4.29 -14.41 -14.00
C ILE A 270 -3.37 -13.38 -13.39
N GLU A 271 -2.70 -12.65 -14.23
CA GLU A 271 -1.90 -11.51 -13.80
C GLU A 271 -2.57 -10.21 -14.31
N PRO A 272 -2.98 -9.29 -13.41
CA PRO A 272 -3.44 -7.97 -13.82
C PRO A 272 -2.36 -7.27 -14.64
N GLY A 273 -2.73 -6.70 -15.80
CA GLY A 273 -1.82 -6.19 -16.81
C GLY A 273 -1.58 -7.16 -17.98
N ASP A 274 -1.96 -8.44 -17.85
CA ASP A 274 -1.88 -9.40 -18.94
C ASP A 274 -2.97 -9.16 -20.00
N THR A 275 -2.77 -9.76 -21.17
CA THR A 275 -3.67 -9.67 -22.31
C THR A 275 -4.41 -10.99 -22.54
N ILE A 276 -5.73 -10.92 -22.59
CA ILE A 276 -6.57 -12.03 -23.07
C ILE A 276 -6.75 -11.92 -24.56
N THR A 277 -6.49 -13.02 -25.28
CA THR A 277 -6.87 -13.22 -26.68
C THR A 277 -7.78 -14.42 -26.82
N VAL A 278 -8.28 -14.68 -28.03
CA VAL A 278 -9.15 -15.83 -28.34
C VAL A 278 -8.36 -16.81 -29.21
N LYS A 279 -8.30 -18.09 -28.81
CA LYS A 279 -7.54 -19.13 -29.49
C LYS A 279 -7.91 -19.26 -30.97
N GLU A 280 -9.19 -19.16 -31.26
CA GLU A 280 -9.75 -19.31 -32.62
C GLU A 280 -9.28 -18.21 -33.59
N ASN A 281 -8.86 -17.05 -33.02
CA ASN A 281 -8.34 -15.91 -33.76
C ASN A 281 -7.27 -15.18 -32.90
N LYS A 282 -6.17 -15.89 -32.59
CA LYS A 282 -5.13 -15.42 -31.70
C LYS A 282 -4.44 -14.15 -32.22
N ALA A 283 -4.35 -13.15 -31.35
CA ALA A 283 -3.56 -11.94 -31.62
C ALA A 283 -2.05 -12.26 -31.60
N GLU A 284 -1.29 -11.49 -32.35
CA GLU A 284 0.17 -11.69 -32.49
C GLU A 284 0.94 -11.02 -31.38
N GLU A 285 0.42 -9.90 -30.85
CA GLU A 285 1.10 -9.08 -29.85
C GLU A 285 0.20 -8.81 -28.64
N GLN A 286 0.79 -8.81 -27.47
CA GLN A 286 0.13 -8.36 -26.23
C GLN A 286 -0.08 -6.83 -26.23
N LEU A 287 -1.02 -6.38 -25.40
CA LEU A 287 -1.22 -4.96 -25.15
C LEU A 287 -0.04 -4.38 -24.34
N PRO A 288 0.36 -3.14 -24.60
CA PRO A 288 1.42 -2.49 -23.82
C PRO A 288 0.96 -2.25 -22.37
N GLY A 289 1.91 -2.15 -21.45
CA GLY A 289 1.64 -1.76 -20.05
C GLY A 289 1.81 -2.87 -19.01
N TYR A 290 2.17 -4.10 -19.42
CA TYR A 290 2.49 -5.15 -18.45
C TYR A 290 3.83 -4.87 -17.75
N LYS A 291 3.77 -4.58 -16.44
CA LYS A 291 4.94 -4.53 -15.56
C LYS A 291 4.64 -5.34 -14.31
N LYS A 292 5.46 -6.36 -14.03
CA LYS A 292 5.36 -7.09 -12.75
C LYS A 292 5.99 -6.24 -11.65
N ILE A 293 5.21 -5.88 -10.65
CA ILE A 293 5.73 -5.19 -9.47
C ILE A 293 6.31 -6.19 -8.49
N LYS A 294 7.39 -5.75 -7.84
CA LYS A 294 8.01 -6.48 -6.74
C LYS A 294 7.69 -5.76 -5.44
N PRO A 295 7.33 -6.51 -4.39
CA PRO A 295 7.18 -5.95 -3.06
C PRO A 295 8.46 -5.24 -2.61
N MET A 296 8.30 -4.11 -1.93
CA MET A 296 9.40 -3.31 -1.43
C MET A 296 9.54 -3.39 0.10
N VAL A 297 8.45 -3.69 0.79
CA VAL A 297 8.36 -3.79 2.24
C VAL A 297 8.02 -5.23 2.63
N PHE A 298 8.75 -5.78 3.59
CA PHE A 298 8.55 -7.15 4.05
C PHE A 298 8.35 -7.20 5.55
N SER A 299 7.35 -7.97 5.99
CA SER A 299 7.09 -8.24 7.41
C SER A 299 6.74 -9.70 7.61
N GLY A 300 7.10 -10.25 8.76
CA GLY A 300 6.64 -11.57 9.18
C GLY A 300 5.25 -11.46 9.83
N LEU A 301 4.31 -12.28 9.39
CA LEU A 301 2.99 -12.43 9.99
C LEU A 301 2.91 -13.79 10.68
N TYR A 302 2.64 -13.79 11.98
CA TYR A 302 2.56 -14.98 12.81
C TYR A 302 1.20 -15.04 13.49
N PRO A 303 0.55 -16.20 13.57
CA PRO A 303 -0.66 -16.33 14.37
C PRO A 303 -0.31 -16.23 15.87
N ALA A 304 -1.18 -15.61 16.65
CA ALA A 304 -1.00 -15.54 18.11
C ALA A 304 -1.07 -16.93 18.74
N GLU A 305 -1.96 -17.79 18.23
CA GLU A 305 -2.09 -19.18 18.62
C GLU A 305 -1.50 -20.10 17.55
N ALA A 306 -0.63 -21.04 17.93
CA ALA A 306 0.06 -21.91 16.96
C ALA A 306 -0.89 -22.77 16.11
N ASP A 307 -2.07 -23.08 16.62
CA ASP A 307 -3.09 -23.88 15.93
C ASP A 307 -3.72 -23.13 14.75
N ASP A 308 -3.63 -21.80 14.71
CA ASP A 308 -4.19 -20.94 13.65
C ASP A 308 -3.29 -20.84 12.40
N TYR A 309 -2.11 -21.48 12.39
CA TYR A 309 -1.18 -21.43 11.26
C TYR A 309 -1.84 -21.82 9.93
N GLU A 310 -2.58 -22.93 9.89
CA GLU A 310 -3.26 -23.39 8.67
C GLU A 310 -4.40 -22.46 8.26
N GLN A 311 -5.07 -21.82 9.23
CA GLN A 311 -6.09 -20.82 8.95
C GLN A 311 -5.46 -19.56 8.35
N LEU A 312 -4.34 -19.08 8.89
CA LEU A 312 -3.58 -17.95 8.36
C LEU A 312 -3.10 -18.24 6.93
N ARG A 313 -2.57 -19.44 6.66
CA ARG A 313 -2.16 -19.84 5.31
C ARG A 313 -3.30 -19.70 4.31
N ARG A 314 -4.47 -20.27 4.64
CA ARG A 314 -5.66 -20.21 3.76
C ARG A 314 -6.19 -18.79 3.59
N ALA A 315 -6.10 -17.97 4.62
CA ALA A 315 -6.51 -16.58 4.56
C ALA A 315 -5.58 -15.77 3.63
N LEU A 316 -4.25 -15.94 3.75
CA LEU A 316 -3.28 -15.32 2.86
C LEU A 316 -3.46 -15.77 1.40
N GLU A 317 -3.65 -17.07 1.16
CA GLU A 317 -3.98 -17.60 -0.17
C GLU A 317 -5.22 -16.90 -0.76
N LYS A 318 -6.30 -16.74 0.03
CA LYS A 318 -7.51 -16.05 -0.40
C LYS A 318 -7.30 -14.56 -0.66
N LEU A 319 -6.53 -13.87 0.19
CA LEU A 319 -6.22 -12.45 -0.04
C LEU A 319 -5.38 -12.25 -1.30
N GLN A 320 -4.36 -13.09 -1.51
CA GLN A 320 -3.53 -13.07 -2.71
C GLN A 320 -4.35 -13.25 -4.00
N LEU A 321 -5.46 -14.00 -3.93
CA LEU A 321 -6.40 -14.17 -5.06
C LEU A 321 -7.05 -12.84 -5.47
N ASN A 322 -7.19 -11.89 -4.56
CA ASN A 322 -7.80 -10.59 -4.80
C ASN A 322 -6.77 -9.45 -4.84
N ASP A 323 -5.50 -9.77 -4.54
CA ASP A 323 -4.41 -8.81 -4.46
C ASP A 323 -3.12 -9.44 -5.00
N ALA A 324 -2.88 -9.21 -6.28
CA ALA A 324 -1.73 -9.77 -6.99
C ALA A 324 -0.37 -9.20 -6.53
N SER A 325 -0.38 -8.14 -5.74
CA SER A 325 0.83 -7.53 -5.19
C SER A 325 1.30 -8.17 -3.88
N LEU A 326 0.41 -8.93 -3.20
CA LEU A 326 0.75 -9.67 -1.99
C LEU A 326 1.56 -10.91 -2.33
N GLU A 327 2.79 -10.96 -1.89
CA GLU A 327 3.64 -12.16 -1.94
C GLU A 327 3.82 -12.71 -0.52
N PHE A 328 3.81 -14.03 -0.35
CA PHE A 328 4.13 -14.63 0.94
C PHE A 328 4.85 -15.97 0.79
N THR A 329 5.73 -16.24 1.75
CA THR A 329 6.48 -17.50 1.86
C THR A 329 6.49 -17.98 3.30
N PRO A 330 6.46 -19.30 3.56
CA PRO A 330 6.60 -19.82 4.92
C PRO A 330 7.88 -19.33 5.59
N GLU A 331 7.76 -18.91 6.84
CA GLU A 331 8.89 -18.47 7.67
C GLU A 331 8.79 -19.12 9.06
N THR A 332 9.95 -19.32 9.69
CA THR A 332 10.03 -19.82 11.06
C THR A 332 10.88 -18.89 11.90
N SER A 333 10.31 -18.37 12.98
CA SER A 333 11.01 -17.58 13.99
C SER A 333 11.28 -18.42 15.23
N GLN A 334 12.45 -18.28 15.82
CA GLN A 334 12.76 -18.94 17.10
C GLN A 334 11.89 -18.42 18.24
N ALA A 335 11.47 -17.15 18.16
CA ALA A 335 10.65 -16.49 19.18
C ALA A 335 9.14 -16.73 18.97
N LEU A 336 8.66 -16.70 17.70
CA LEU A 336 7.24 -16.67 17.34
C LEU A 336 6.72 -17.98 16.76
N GLY A 337 7.60 -18.93 16.43
CA GLY A 337 7.21 -20.21 15.83
C GLY A 337 7.00 -20.11 14.31
N PHE A 338 5.98 -20.81 13.80
CA PHE A 338 5.68 -20.86 12.37
C PHE A 338 4.79 -19.68 11.95
N GLY A 339 5.12 -19.05 10.84
CA GLY A 339 4.39 -17.94 10.24
C GLY A 339 4.71 -17.78 8.76
N PHE A 340 4.48 -16.59 8.25
CA PHE A 340 4.73 -16.26 6.85
C PHE A 340 5.49 -14.95 6.72
N ARG A 341 6.49 -14.94 5.87
CA ARG A 341 7.14 -13.73 5.39
C ARG A 341 6.31 -13.16 4.26
N CYS A 342 5.71 -11.99 4.49
CA CYS A 342 4.85 -11.32 3.52
C CYS A 342 5.54 -10.10 2.94
N GLY A 343 5.39 -9.92 1.63
CA GLY A 343 5.85 -8.76 0.88
C GLY A 343 4.69 -7.84 0.52
N PHE A 344 4.89 -6.54 0.68
CA PHE A 344 3.90 -5.49 0.51
C PHE A 344 4.45 -4.37 -0.36
N LEU A 345 3.57 -3.59 -0.99
CA LEU A 345 3.95 -2.40 -1.77
C LEU A 345 4.47 -1.28 -0.87
N GLY A 346 3.83 -1.07 0.27
CA GLY A 346 4.18 -0.08 1.27
C GLY A 346 3.55 -0.39 2.63
N LEU A 347 3.63 0.56 3.56
CA LEU A 347 3.08 0.38 4.92
C LEU A 347 1.57 0.34 4.95
N LEU A 348 0.90 1.24 4.23
CA LEU A 348 -0.57 1.26 4.18
C LEU A 348 -1.10 -0.05 3.63
N HIS A 349 -0.45 -0.59 2.59
CA HIS A 349 -0.81 -1.90 2.06
C HIS A 349 -0.65 -3.00 3.13
N MET A 350 0.44 -2.99 3.89
CA MET A 350 0.67 -3.94 5.00
C MET A 350 -0.44 -3.85 6.06
N GLU A 351 -0.77 -2.64 6.51
CA GLU A 351 -1.84 -2.40 7.50
C GLU A 351 -3.20 -2.89 7.01
N ILE A 352 -3.53 -2.61 5.76
CA ILE A 352 -4.78 -3.06 5.15
C ILE A 352 -4.86 -4.58 5.12
N ILE A 353 -3.81 -5.26 4.69
CA ILE A 353 -3.77 -6.74 4.67
C ILE A 353 -3.89 -7.30 6.09
N GLN A 354 -3.20 -6.71 7.07
CA GLN A 354 -3.31 -7.13 8.47
C GLN A 354 -4.74 -6.96 8.99
N GLU A 355 -5.35 -5.78 8.84
CA GLU A 355 -6.73 -5.53 9.28
C GLU A 355 -7.74 -6.44 8.59
N ARG A 356 -7.54 -6.75 7.31
CA ARG A 356 -8.38 -7.70 6.58
C ARG A 356 -8.26 -9.11 7.14
N LEU A 357 -7.05 -9.57 7.46
CA LEU A 357 -6.82 -10.87 8.10
C LEU A 357 -7.51 -10.95 9.47
N GLU A 358 -7.42 -9.88 10.26
CA GLU A 358 -8.05 -9.81 11.57
C GLU A 358 -9.59 -9.76 11.48
N ARG A 359 -10.16 -8.92 10.60
CA ARG A 359 -11.61 -8.68 10.53
C ARG A 359 -12.35 -9.71 9.67
N GLU A 360 -11.84 -10.06 8.48
CA GLU A 360 -12.54 -10.97 7.55
C GLU A 360 -12.34 -12.45 7.93
N PHE A 361 -11.19 -12.79 8.55
CA PHE A 361 -10.84 -14.15 8.87
C PHE A 361 -10.77 -14.44 10.37
N ASN A 362 -11.01 -13.42 11.22
CA ASN A 362 -11.00 -13.51 12.68
C ASN A 362 -9.71 -14.14 13.22
N LEU A 363 -8.55 -13.64 12.74
CA LEU A 363 -7.23 -14.07 13.13
C LEU A 363 -6.60 -13.05 14.07
N ASP A 364 -6.04 -13.53 15.19
CA ASP A 364 -5.17 -12.71 16.03
C ASP A 364 -3.72 -12.85 15.53
N LEU A 365 -3.10 -11.74 15.14
CA LEU A 365 -1.80 -11.73 14.47
C LEU A 365 -0.73 -11.04 15.27
N VAL A 366 0.49 -11.55 15.19
CA VAL A 366 1.72 -10.90 15.62
C VAL A 366 2.52 -10.54 14.38
N THR A 367 2.76 -9.23 14.18
CA THR A 367 3.57 -8.73 13.08
C THR A 367 4.98 -8.40 13.53
N THR A 368 5.98 -8.75 12.72
CA THR A 368 7.35 -8.29 12.96
C THR A 368 7.57 -6.90 12.36
N THR A 369 8.66 -6.25 12.75
CA THR A 369 9.06 -4.97 12.19
C THR A 369 9.17 -5.05 10.66
N PRO A 370 8.51 -4.14 9.91
CA PRO A 370 8.69 -4.06 8.47
C PRO A 370 10.15 -3.80 8.11
N ASN A 371 10.64 -4.47 7.08
CA ASN A 371 11.98 -4.28 6.56
C ASN A 371 11.92 -4.10 5.04
N VAL A 372 12.89 -3.35 4.50
CA VAL A 372 13.12 -3.27 3.07
C VAL A 372 14.00 -4.42 2.60
N VAL A 373 14.01 -4.68 1.30
CA VAL A 373 14.98 -5.61 0.71
C VAL A 373 16.32 -4.90 0.53
N TYR A 374 17.36 -5.47 1.12
CA TYR A 374 18.73 -5.06 0.88
C TYR A 374 19.39 -5.99 -0.14
N GLN A 375 20.37 -5.49 -0.89
CA GLN A 375 21.25 -6.32 -1.69
C GLN A 375 22.62 -6.37 -1.02
N VAL A 376 23.09 -7.57 -0.72
CA VAL A 376 24.42 -7.79 -0.14
C VAL A 376 25.35 -8.32 -1.21
N LEU A 377 26.42 -7.58 -1.50
CA LEU A 377 27.50 -8.02 -2.36
C LEU A 377 28.48 -8.82 -1.50
N LEU A 378 28.65 -10.08 -1.83
CA LEU A 378 29.61 -10.94 -1.18
C LEU A 378 31.01 -10.76 -1.80
N ARG A 379 32.05 -11.05 -1.04
CA ARG A 379 33.44 -11.05 -1.53
C ARG A 379 33.67 -12.07 -2.66
N SER A 380 32.80 -13.07 -2.79
CA SER A 380 32.76 -13.98 -3.92
C SER A 380 32.31 -13.33 -5.25
N GLY A 381 31.77 -12.10 -5.20
CA GLY A 381 31.14 -11.41 -6.32
C GLY A 381 29.65 -11.71 -6.49
N GLU A 382 29.08 -12.61 -5.72
CA GLU A 382 27.66 -12.93 -5.73
C GLU A 382 26.84 -11.85 -5.06
N LYS A 383 25.64 -11.54 -5.60
CA LYS A 383 24.65 -10.65 -5.01
C LYS A 383 23.53 -11.46 -4.36
N VAL A 384 23.33 -11.28 -3.07
CA VAL A 384 22.27 -11.92 -2.28
C VAL A 384 21.25 -10.89 -1.87
N GLN A 385 19.95 -11.21 -2.03
CA GLN A 385 18.87 -10.39 -1.50
C GLN A 385 18.60 -10.75 -0.03
N VAL A 386 18.52 -9.73 0.82
CA VAL A 386 18.27 -9.85 2.25
C VAL A 386 17.01 -9.06 2.60
N ASP A 387 15.94 -9.76 2.83
CA ASP A 387 14.61 -9.22 3.19
C ASP A 387 14.35 -9.28 4.70
N THR A 388 15.16 -10.00 5.46
CA THR A 388 15.09 -10.12 6.91
C THR A 388 16.50 -10.10 7.52
N PRO A 389 16.69 -9.47 8.70
CA PRO A 389 17.97 -9.47 9.39
C PRO A 389 18.53 -10.86 9.66
N ALA A 390 17.66 -11.88 9.80
CA ALA A 390 18.06 -13.26 10.03
C ALA A 390 18.83 -13.88 8.85
N LYS A 391 18.56 -13.42 7.61
CA LYS A 391 19.23 -13.89 6.39
C LYS A 391 20.53 -13.14 6.09
N MET A 392 20.95 -12.19 6.96
CA MET A 392 22.20 -11.46 6.74
C MET A 392 23.40 -12.41 6.77
N PRO A 393 24.22 -12.43 5.70
CA PRO A 393 25.44 -13.24 5.67
C PRO A 393 26.43 -12.86 6.77
N PRO A 394 27.36 -13.77 7.13
CA PRO A 394 28.44 -13.44 8.06
C PRO A 394 29.24 -12.23 7.58
N ILE A 395 29.56 -11.31 8.49
CA ILE A 395 30.19 -10.02 8.13
C ILE A 395 31.53 -10.20 7.39
N GLY A 396 32.24 -11.30 7.66
CA GLY A 396 33.50 -11.64 6.97
C GLY A 396 33.33 -11.89 5.47
N ASP A 397 32.16 -12.29 5.02
CA ASP A 397 31.86 -12.63 3.64
C ASP A 397 31.29 -11.43 2.86
N ILE A 398 30.91 -10.35 3.57
CA ILE A 398 30.29 -9.16 2.98
C ILE A 398 31.39 -8.23 2.44
N ASP A 399 31.24 -7.80 1.19
CA ASP A 399 32.02 -6.72 0.57
C ASP A 399 31.27 -5.38 0.71
N ALA A 400 29.99 -5.34 0.37
CA ALA A 400 29.16 -4.14 0.48
C ALA A 400 27.68 -4.50 0.72
N ILE A 401 26.96 -3.60 1.39
CA ILE A 401 25.51 -3.66 1.52
C ILE A 401 24.93 -2.50 0.71
N LEU A 402 23.93 -2.78 -0.10
CA LEU A 402 23.22 -1.79 -0.91
C LEU A 402 21.81 -1.67 -0.35
N GLU A 403 21.38 -0.42 -0.13
CA GLU A 403 20.02 -0.08 0.29
C GLU A 403 19.18 0.45 -0.87
N PRO A 404 17.86 0.21 -0.87
CA PRO A 404 16.97 0.77 -1.87
C PRO A 404 16.79 2.27 -1.62
N MET A 405 17.04 3.06 -2.67
CA MET A 405 16.82 4.49 -2.70
C MET A 405 15.54 4.81 -3.44
N VAL A 406 14.85 5.86 -3.01
CA VAL A 406 13.68 6.39 -3.67
C VAL A 406 13.90 7.85 -4.07
N SER A 407 13.35 8.24 -5.20
CA SER A 407 13.17 9.64 -5.58
C SER A 407 11.90 10.14 -4.93
N ALA A 408 12.01 11.11 -4.05
CA ALA A 408 10.93 11.63 -3.23
C ALA A 408 10.57 13.06 -3.63
N GLU A 409 9.28 13.32 -3.72
CA GLU A 409 8.69 14.62 -4.00
C GLU A 409 7.86 15.09 -2.82
N ILE A 410 8.18 16.27 -2.28
CA ILE A 410 7.49 16.83 -1.13
C ILE A 410 6.93 18.19 -1.52
N LEU A 411 5.62 18.27 -1.63
CA LEU A 411 4.94 19.51 -1.88
C LEU A 411 4.55 20.18 -0.56
N THR A 412 4.91 21.45 -0.38
CA THR A 412 4.73 22.13 0.91
C THR A 412 4.59 23.65 0.76
N PRO A 413 3.85 24.31 1.66
CA PRO A 413 3.92 25.76 1.81
C PRO A 413 5.34 26.24 2.17
N LYS A 414 5.77 27.34 1.58
CA LYS A 414 7.10 27.94 1.71
C LYS A 414 7.60 28.06 3.16
N LYS A 415 6.70 28.37 4.09
CA LYS A 415 7.04 28.53 5.53
C LYS A 415 7.58 27.27 6.20
N TYR A 416 7.32 26.07 5.65
CA TYR A 416 7.75 24.79 6.23
C TYR A 416 9.00 24.20 5.57
N ILE A 417 9.52 24.79 4.50
CA ILE A 417 10.69 24.27 3.75
C ILE A 417 11.85 23.94 4.70
N GLY A 418 12.25 24.87 5.57
CA GLY A 418 13.39 24.67 6.46
C GLY A 418 13.22 23.49 7.43
N SER A 419 12.02 23.32 7.99
CA SER A 419 11.70 22.20 8.90
C SER A 419 11.73 20.86 8.15
N ILE A 420 11.20 20.83 6.94
CA ILE A 420 11.17 19.62 6.08
C ILE A 420 12.58 19.25 5.63
N MET A 421 13.40 20.23 5.21
CA MET A 421 14.80 19.99 4.86
C MET A 421 15.58 19.39 6.04
N THR A 422 15.32 19.88 7.25
CA THR A 422 15.93 19.32 8.48
C THR A 422 15.48 17.88 8.73
N LEU A 423 14.20 17.56 8.50
CA LEU A 423 13.69 16.19 8.62
C LEU A 423 14.36 15.27 7.58
N CYS A 424 14.39 15.67 6.32
CA CYS A 424 15.04 14.90 5.24
C CYS A 424 16.52 14.65 5.53
N GLN A 425 17.24 15.66 6.04
CA GLN A 425 18.66 15.53 6.41
C GLN A 425 18.85 14.52 7.55
N LYS A 426 17.98 14.54 8.57
CA LYS A 426 18.00 13.54 9.65
C LYS A 426 17.75 12.12 9.15
N LYS A 427 16.97 11.98 8.08
CA LYS A 427 16.67 10.71 7.41
C LYS A 427 17.65 10.39 6.26
N ARG A 428 18.84 10.93 6.31
CA ARG A 428 19.94 10.72 5.33
C ARG A 428 19.58 11.10 3.89
N GLY A 429 18.58 11.99 3.72
CA GLY A 429 18.12 12.43 2.42
C GLY A 429 19.14 13.29 1.69
N ILE A 430 19.29 13.03 0.39
CA ILE A 430 20.15 13.76 -0.52
C ILE A 430 19.30 14.78 -1.28
N TYR A 431 19.46 16.06 -0.97
CA TYR A 431 18.77 17.15 -1.65
C TYR A 431 19.13 17.21 -3.12
N LYS A 432 18.14 17.37 -4.00
CA LYS A 432 18.31 17.55 -5.45
C LYS A 432 18.01 18.97 -5.89
N ASN A 433 16.75 19.35 -5.80
CA ASN A 433 16.31 20.69 -6.19
C ASN A 433 15.05 21.12 -5.44
N THR A 434 14.70 22.40 -5.60
CA THR A 434 13.43 22.96 -5.16
C THR A 434 12.80 23.69 -6.33
N GLN A 435 11.59 23.33 -6.68
CA GLN A 435 10.78 24.01 -7.69
C GLN A 435 9.65 24.77 -6.98
N TYR A 436 9.47 26.03 -7.33
CA TYR A 436 8.36 26.84 -6.82
C TYR A 436 7.17 26.74 -7.79
N LEU A 437 6.10 26.07 -7.36
CA LEU A 437 4.87 25.95 -8.15
C LEU A 437 3.98 27.20 -8.03
N SER A 438 4.18 28.00 -6.99
CA SER A 438 3.56 29.29 -6.79
C SER A 438 4.38 30.12 -5.80
N PRO A 439 4.11 31.41 -5.59
CA PRO A 439 4.81 32.21 -4.59
C PRO A 439 4.78 31.63 -3.17
N GLU A 440 3.75 30.84 -2.85
CA GLU A 440 3.51 30.28 -1.52
C GLU A 440 3.74 28.77 -1.40
N LYS A 441 3.81 28.02 -2.54
CA LYS A 441 4.03 26.55 -2.56
C LYS A 441 5.32 26.17 -3.26
N ALA A 442 6.06 25.23 -2.69
CA ALA A 442 7.28 24.66 -3.25
C ALA A 442 7.23 23.13 -3.26
N GLN A 443 7.86 22.57 -4.27
CA GLN A 443 8.10 21.14 -4.43
C GLN A 443 9.59 20.89 -4.19
N LEU A 444 9.88 20.05 -3.20
CA LEU A 444 11.23 19.65 -2.84
C LEU A 444 11.51 18.26 -3.41
N HIS A 445 12.62 18.08 -4.08
CA HIS A 445 13.06 16.79 -4.60
C HIS A 445 14.24 16.27 -3.80
N TYR A 446 14.12 15.03 -3.33
CA TYR A 446 15.13 14.34 -2.53
C TYR A 446 15.33 12.91 -3.02
N ASP A 447 16.56 12.39 -2.91
CA ASP A 447 16.77 10.95 -2.85
C ASP A 447 16.80 10.54 -1.38
N LEU A 448 15.95 9.61 -0.99
CA LEU A 448 15.82 9.12 0.40
C LEU A 448 16.03 7.60 0.44
N PRO A 449 16.72 7.06 1.48
CA PRO A 449 16.72 5.63 1.70
C PRO A 449 15.32 5.15 2.09
N LEU A 450 14.80 4.14 1.38
CA LEU A 450 13.46 3.62 1.64
C LEU A 450 13.29 3.17 3.10
N GLY A 451 14.31 2.54 3.68
CA GLY A 451 14.29 2.10 5.07
C GLY A 451 14.12 3.21 6.11
N GLU A 452 14.43 4.46 5.77
CA GLU A 452 14.29 5.61 6.68
C GLU A 452 12.90 6.26 6.62
N ILE A 453 12.14 6.01 5.56
CA ILE A 453 10.82 6.63 5.36
C ILE A 453 9.66 5.70 5.74
N ILE A 454 9.90 4.39 5.86
CA ILE A 454 8.85 3.40 6.09
C ILE A 454 8.16 3.59 7.46
N PHE A 455 8.82 4.07 8.49
CA PHE A 455 8.28 4.04 9.84
C PHE A 455 7.48 5.29 10.21
N ASP A 456 8.14 6.40 10.39
CA ASP A 456 7.58 7.58 11.05
C ASP A 456 7.67 8.86 10.22
N TYR A 457 8.25 8.73 9.04
CA TYR A 457 8.55 9.90 8.20
C TYR A 457 7.29 10.68 7.81
N TYR A 458 6.24 9.99 7.38
CA TYR A 458 5.00 10.61 6.94
C TYR A 458 4.27 11.33 8.09
N ASP A 459 4.22 10.72 9.27
CA ASP A 459 3.61 11.30 10.46
C ASP A 459 4.39 12.52 10.94
N LYS A 460 5.73 12.44 10.95
CA LYS A 460 6.61 13.57 11.26
C LYS A 460 6.46 14.68 10.23
N LEU A 461 6.39 14.35 8.94
CA LEU A 461 6.18 15.32 7.87
C LEU A 461 4.85 16.07 8.05
N LYS A 462 3.77 15.34 8.29
CA LYS A 462 2.46 15.93 8.58
C LYS A 462 2.48 16.80 9.85
N SER A 463 3.11 16.33 10.91
CA SER A 463 3.21 17.06 12.18
C SER A 463 3.93 18.39 12.01
N ILE A 464 5.12 18.41 11.41
CA ILE A 464 5.94 19.63 11.23
C ILE A 464 5.34 20.61 10.22
N SER A 465 4.54 20.12 9.29
CA SER A 465 3.86 20.93 8.29
C SER A 465 2.43 21.29 8.66
N SER A 466 1.97 20.91 9.87
CA SER A 466 0.57 21.08 10.31
C SER A 466 -0.45 20.45 9.34
N GLY A 467 -0.09 19.36 8.70
CA GLY A 467 -0.91 18.64 7.73
C GLY A 467 -0.84 19.17 6.29
N TYR A 468 -0.10 20.26 6.04
CA TYR A 468 -0.07 20.90 4.72
C TYR A 468 0.97 20.33 3.74
N ALA A 469 1.89 19.46 4.17
CA ALA A 469 2.82 18.83 3.26
C ALA A 469 2.26 17.50 2.75
N SER A 470 2.34 17.31 1.44
CA SER A 470 2.10 16.02 0.80
C SER A 470 3.42 15.41 0.34
N PHE A 471 3.44 14.09 0.24
CA PHE A 471 4.62 13.30 -0.01
C PHE A 471 4.30 12.19 -1.00
N ASP A 472 5.16 12.04 -1.99
CA ASP A 472 5.13 10.97 -2.96
C ASP A 472 6.55 10.48 -3.22
N TYR A 473 6.70 9.22 -3.65
CA TYR A 473 8.02 8.66 -3.93
C TYR A 473 7.96 7.51 -4.94
N GLU A 474 9.03 7.36 -5.69
CA GLU A 474 9.23 6.25 -6.61
C GLU A 474 10.56 5.54 -6.34
N PHE A 475 10.59 4.22 -6.53
CA PHE A 475 11.84 3.48 -6.44
C PHE A 475 12.82 3.96 -7.52
N LYS A 476 14.05 4.26 -7.10
CA LYS A 476 15.11 4.72 -7.99
C LYS A 476 16.12 3.60 -8.31
N GLU A 477 16.94 3.25 -7.34
CA GLU A 477 18.01 2.26 -7.50
C GLU A 477 18.53 1.79 -6.14
N PHE A 478 19.46 0.82 -6.17
CA PHE A 478 20.17 0.40 -4.96
C PHE A 478 21.52 1.09 -4.87
N GLU A 479 21.80 1.78 -3.75
CA GLU A 479 23.06 2.47 -3.49
C GLU A 479 23.82 1.85 -2.32
N LYS A 480 25.16 1.89 -2.35
CA LYS A 480 26.01 1.38 -1.25
C LYS A 480 25.85 2.23 0.00
N ALA A 481 25.64 1.56 1.14
CA ALA A 481 25.51 2.21 2.44
C ALA A 481 26.25 1.48 3.54
N GLN A 482 26.60 2.21 4.61
CA GLN A 482 27.25 1.67 5.79
C GLN A 482 26.22 1.09 6.77
N LEU A 483 25.61 -0.02 6.39
CA LEU A 483 24.57 -0.68 7.16
C LEU A 483 25.16 -1.79 8.05
N GLN A 484 24.53 -2.01 9.19
CA GLN A 484 24.89 -3.05 10.13
C GLN A 484 23.65 -3.73 10.70
N LYS A 485 23.78 -5.01 11.03
CA LYS A 485 22.75 -5.76 11.74
C LYS A 485 22.85 -5.47 13.24
N LEU A 486 21.76 -4.99 13.82
CA LEU A 486 21.59 -4.78 15.25
C LEU A 486 20.76 -5.94 15.82
N ASP A 487 21.38 -6.78 16.61
CA ASP A 487 20.74 -7.90 17.29
C ASP A 487 20.31 -7.50 18.70
N ILE A 488 19.12 -7.93 19.10
CA ILE A 488 18.62 -7.79 20.48
C ILE A 488 18.67 -9.15 21.16
N LEU A 489 19.37 -9.18 22.30
CA LEU A 489 19.47 -10.37 23.13
C LEU A 489 18.66 -10.17 24.41
N ILE A 490 17.77 -11.08 24.68
CA ILE A 490 17.01 -11.15 25.94
C ILE A 490 17.47 -12.37 26.70
N HIS A 491 18.02 -12.15 27.88
CA HIS A 491 18.59 -13.21 28.69
C HIS A 491 19.73 -14.00 28.03
N SER A 492 20.50 -13.34 27.16
CA SER A 492 21.58 -13.87 26.33
C SER A 492 21.12 -14.65 25.08
N ASP A 493 19.83 -14.85 24.88
CA ASP A 493 19.28 -15.46 23.66
C ASP A 493 18.93 -14.37 22.65
N SER A 494 19.33 -14.53 21.40
CA SER A 494 18.99 -13.60 20.33
C SER A 494 17.51 -13.74 19.96
N VAL A 495 16.82 -12.61 19.87
CA VAL A 495 15.41 -12.54 19.46
C VAL A 495 15.39 -12.00 18.04
N ASP A 496 15.28 -12.90 17.07
CA ASP A 496 15.29 -12.60 15.64
C ASP A 496 14.22 -11.59 15.22
N ALA A 497 13.02 -11.67 15.81
CA ALA A 497 11.91 -10.76 15.58
C ALA A 497 12.18 -9.30 16.00
N LEU A 498 13.18 -9.05 16.86
CA LEU A 498 13.60 -7.73 17.33
C LEU A 498 14.87 -7.23 16.65
N SER A 499 15.52 -8.07 15.83
CA SER A 499 16.72 -7.69 15.09
C SER A 499 16.37 -6.73 13.95
N THR A 500 17.21 -5.71 13.71
CA THR A 500 17.03 -4.73 12.65
C THR A 500 18.31 -4.49 11.86
N ILE A 501 18.18 -3.97 10.63
CA ILE A 501 19.30 -3.46 9.84
C ILE A 501 19.22 -1.94 9.89
N CYS A 502 20.27 -1.28 10.31
CA CYS A 502 20.32 0.18 10.45
C CYS A 502 21.67 0.74 10.03
N HIS A 503 21.72 2.05 9.81
CA HIS A 503 22.98 2.74 9.52
C HIS A 503 23.94 2.67 10.71
N ALA A 504 25.23 2.59 10.43
CA ALA A 504 26.27 2.44 11.46
C ALA A 504 26.26 3.57 12.49
N ASP A 505 26.00 4.81 12.05
CA ASP A 505 25.98 5.99 12.90
C ASP A 505 24.82 5.97 13.90
N ASP A 506 23.66 5.39 13.52
CA ASP A 506 22.44 5.36 14.34
C ASP A 506 22.36 4.12 15.24
N ALA A 507 23.15 3.10 14.95
CA ALA A 507 23.08 1.79 15.58
C ALA A 507 23.18 1.84 17.11
N TYR A 508 24.05 2.70 17.66
CA TYR A 508 24.21 2.86 19.11
C TYR A 508 22.97 3.49 19.75
N GLN A 509 22.47 4.59 19.18
CA GLN A 509 21.30 5.31 19.71
C GLN A 509 20.04 4.42 19.64
N ARG A 510 19.82 3.74 18.51
CA ARG A 510 18.73 2.76 18.35
C ARG A 510 18.84 1.61 19.35
N GLY A 511 20.06 1.07 19.55
CA GLY A 511 20.28 0.00 20.52
C GLY A 511 19.95 0.43 21.95
N VAL A 512 20.34 1.64 22.38
CA VAL A 512 20.04 2.18 23.70
C VAL A 512 18.52 2.41 23.86
N ALA A 513 17.88 3.02 22.87
CA ALA A 513 16.44 3.32 22.91
C ALA A 513 15.61 2.02 22.96
N LEU A 514 15.93 1.01 22.11
CA LEU A 514 15.30 -0.32 22.14
C LEU A 514 15.45 -1.00 23.50
N CYS A 515 16.66 -1.04 24.04
CA CYS A 515 16.90 -1.63 25.35
C CYS A 515 16.08 -0.94 26.45
N SER A 516 15.94 0.39 26.40
CA SER A 516 15.17 1.15 27.37
C SER A 516 13.68 0.89 27.27
N LYS A 517 13.13 0.90 26.06
CA LYS A 517 11.70 0.62 25.79
C LYS A 517 11.32 -0.81 26.17
N LEU A 518 12.14 -1.79 25.76
CA LEU A 518 11.92 -3.21 26.13
C LEU A 518 11.96 -3.44 27.65
N LYS A 519 12.79 -2.68 28.39
CA LYS A 519 12.81 -2.76 29.86
C LYS A 519 11.48 -2.31 30.48
N GLU A 520 10.77 -1.38 29.88
CA GLU A 520 9.46 -0.91 30.36
C GLU A 520 8.36 -1.93 30.07
N LEU A 521 8.41 -2.55 28.88
CA LEU A 521 7.38 -3.44 28.37
C LEU A 521 7.52 -4.86 28.90
N ILE A 522 8.75 -5.37 29.10
CA ILE A 522 8.95 -6.73 29.59
C ILE A 522 8.61 -6.80 31.08
N PRO A 523 7.65 -7.65 31.50
CA PRO A 523 7.22 -7.74 32.87
C PRO A 523 8.34 -8.31 33.77
N ARG A 524 8.38 -7.85 35.03
CA ARG A 524 9.33 -8.38 36.02
C ARG A 524 9.05 -9.85 36.28
N GLN A 525 10.08 -10.67 36.15
CA GLN A 525 10.02 -12.09 36.40
C GLN A 525 10.67 -12.47 37.74
N MET A 526 10.65 -13.75 38.11
CA MET A 526 11.24 -14.25 39.35
C MET A 526 12.77 -14.15 39.37
N PHE A 527 13.38 -13.91 38.21
CA PHE A 527 14.82 -13.70 38.01
C PHE A 527 15.08 -12.39 37.27
N GLU A 528 16.32 -11.99 37.24
CA GLU A 528 16.77 -10.78 36.57
C GLU A 528 16.92 -11.06 35.07
N VAL A 529 16.26 -10.24 34.22
CA VAL A 529 16.31 -10.35 32.76
C VAL A 529 17.26 -9.27 32.21
N ALA A 530 18.37 -9.71 31.61
CA ALA A 530 19.27 -8.82 30.89
C ALA A 530 18.75 -8.62 29.47
N ILE A 531 18.65 -7.35 29.04
CA ILE A 531 18.32 -6.94 27.67
C ILE A 531 19.57 -6.28 27.12
N GLN A 532 20.03 -6.72 25.96
CA GLN A 532 21.29 -6.27 25.37
C GLN A 532 21.10 -6.00 23.88
N ALA A 533 21.70 -4.94 23.40
CA ALA A 533 21.83 -4.69 21.97
C ALA A 533 23.27 -4.99 21.54
N ALA A 534 23.42 -5.73 20.45
CA ALA A 534 24.72 -6.16 19.97
C ALA A 534 24.89 -5.84 18.47
N LEU A 535 26.08 -5.38 18.10
CA LEU A 535 26.53 -5.24 16.72
C LEU A 535 27.64 -6.27 16.49
N ASN A 536 27.45 -7.15 15.52
CA ASN A 536 28.47 -8.15 15.17
C ASN A 536 28.98 -8.92 16.39
N ASN A 537 28.06 -9.39 17.23
CA ASN A 537 28.33 -10.08 18.51
C ASN A 537 28.97 -9.22 19.61
N ARG A 538 29.22 -7.92 19.37
CA ARG A 538 29.71 -6.99 20.38
C ARG A 538 28.55 -6.25 21.03
N ILE A 539 28.39 -6.38 22.33
CA ILE A 539 27.35 -5.68 23.09
C ILE A 539 27.70 -4.18 23.12
N ILE A 540 26.77 -3.36 22.60
CA ILE A 540 26.88 -1.90 22.55
C ILE A 540 26.01 -1.21 23.61
N ALA A 541 24.88 -1.82 23.98
CA ALA A 541 24.00 -1.29 25.01
C ALA A 541 23.46 -2.44 25.88
N ARG A 542 23.19 -2.15 27.14
CA ARG A 542 22.64 -3.12 28.09
C ARG A 542 21.72 -2.45 29.09
N THR A 543 20.60 -3.07 29.36
CA THR A 543 19.71 -2.73 30.46
C THR A 543 19.25 -4.00 31.18
N THR A 544 18.56 -3.85 32.29
CA THR A 544 18.17 -5.02 33.10
C THR A 544 16.81 -4.80 33.73
N VAL A 545 15.88 -5.75 33.53
CA VAL A 545 14.62 -5.82 34.27
C VAL A 545 14.87 -6.52 35.61
N LYS A 546 14.65 -5.81 36.72
CA LYS A 546 14.89 -6.34 38.06
C LYS A 546 13.90 -7.47 38.39
N ALA A 547 14.42 -8.51 39.04
CA ALA A 547 13.58 -9.62 39.52
C ALA A 547 12.49 -9.15 40.51
N LEU A 548 11.36 -9.85 40.52
CA LEU A 548 10.35 -9.70 41.56
C LEU A 548 10.99 -9.99 42.93
N LYS A 549 10.85 -9.06 43.87
CA LYS A 549 11.35 -9.18 45.24
C LYS A 549 10.23 -9.79 46.11
N LYS A 550 10.35 -11.06 46.45
CA LYS A 550 9.53 -11.66 47.52
C LYS A 550 10.28 -11.47 48.84
N ASN A 551 9.66 -10.81 49.80
CA ASN A 551 10.27 -10.65 51.16
C ASN A 551 10.13 -11.99 51.92
N VAL A 552 11.15 -12.86 51.76
CA VAL A 552 11.18 -14.19 52.38
C VAL A 552 11.43 -14.13 53.89
N THR A 553 11.84 -12.95 54.40
CA THR A 553 12.14 -12.73 55.82
C THR A 553 10.99 -12.03 56.54
N ALA A 554 9.89 -11.66 55.90
CA ALA A 554 8.75 -10.95 56.49
C ALA A 554 8.11 -11.73 57.69
N LYS A 555 8.18 -13.05 57.65
CA LYS A 555 7.66 -13.92 58.72
C LYS A 555 8.71 -14.30 59.79
N CYS A 556 9.94 -13.71 59.71
CA CYS A 556 10.98 -13.95 60.73
C CYS A 556 10.86 -12.89 61.84
N TYR A 557 10.06 -13.21 62.85
CA TYR A 557 9.98 -12.40 64.06
C TYR A 557 11.26 -12.63 64.91
N GLY A 558 11.90 -11.52 65.38
CA GLY A 558 13.10 -11.58 66.23
C GLY A 558 14.44 -11.48 65.44
N GLY A 559 15.52 -11.19 66.15
CA GLY A 559 16.83 -10.84 65.59
C GLY A 559 17.67 -12.00 65.06
N ASP A 560 17.11 -13.16 64.72
CA ASP A 560 17.85 -14.32 64.20
C ASP A 560 18.43 -13.99 62.78
N ILE A 561 19.61 -13.38 62.80
CA ILE A 561 20.36 -12.99 61.62
C ILE A 561 20.76 -14.23 60.77
N THR A 562 21.07 -15.36 61.44
CA THR A 562 21.53 -16.58 60.77
C THR A 562 20.42 -17.21 59.96
N ARG A 563 19.18 -17.22 60.48
CA ARG A 563 17.99 -17.72 59.74
C ARG A 563 17.62 -16.83 58.57
N LYS A 564 17.69 -15.51 58.75
CA LYS A 564 17.49 -14.52 57.63
C LYS A 564 18.50 -14.72 56.52
N ARG A 565 19.78 -14.95 56.88
CA ARG A 565 20.89 -15.16 55.92
C ARG A 565 20.68 -16.48 55.15
N LYS A 566 20.32 -17.58 55.81
CA LYS A 566 20.00 -18.85 55.14
C LYS A 566 18.80 -18.74 54.17
N LEU A 567 17.76 -17.99 54.53
CA LEU A 567 16.61 -17.76 53.65
C LEU A 567 16.98 -16.93 52.43
N TRP A 568 17.81 -15.91 52.57
CA TRP A 568 18.33 -15.12 51.45
C TRP A 568 19.23 -15.95 50.53
N GLU A 569 20.11 -16.80 51.08
CA GLU A 569 20.96 -17.71 50.30
C GLU A 569 20.11 -18.74 49.53
N LYS A 570 19.09 -19.31 50.17
CA LYS A 570 18.16 -20.22 49.53
C LYS A 570 17.37 -19.53 48.39
N GLN A 571 16.93 -18.29 48.62
CA GLN A 571 16.26 -17.50 47.58
C GLN A 571 17.23 -17.17 46.42
N LYS A 572 18.48 -16.82 46.74
CA LYS A 572 19.52 -16.53 45.71
C LYS A 572 19.81 -17.78 44.86
N LYS A 573 19.95 -18.96 45.49
CA LYS A 573 20.13 -20.24 44.78
C LYS A 573 18.89 -20.60 43.93
N GLY A 574 17.68 -20.41 44.47
CA GLY A 574 16.45 -20.62 43.72
C GLY A 574 16.34 -19.71 42.49
N LYS A 575 16.61 -18.43 42.64
CA LYS A 575 16.62 -17.47 41.51
C LYS A 575 17.69 -17.84 40.48
N LYS A 576 18.89 -18.30 40.91
CA LYS A 576 19.94 -18.74 39.98
C LYS A 576 19.48 -19.99 39.16
N ARG A 577 18.78 -20.94 39.79
CA ARG A 577 18.21 -22.09 39.08
C ARG A 577 17.11 -21.67 38.09
N MET A 578 16.17 -20.81 38.51
CA MET A 578 15.13 -20.29 37.63
C MET A 578 15.68 -19.53 36.43
N LYS A 579 16.77 -18.77 36.64
CA LYS A 579 17.48 -18.09 35.56
C LYS A 579 18.04 -19.05 34.52
N MET A 580 18.43 -20.27 34.91
CA MET A 580 19.01 -21.26 33.98
C MET A 580 17.94 -22.08 33.22
N ILE A 581 16.69 -22.10 33.68
CA ILE A 581 15.63 -22.97 33.16
C ILE A 581 14.44 -22.16 32.61
N GLY A 582 14.24 -20.92 33.10
CA GLY A 582 13.10 -20.08 32.73
C GLY A 582 13.26 -19.44 31.36
N ARG A 583 12.27 -19.63 30.50
CA ARG A 583 12.10 -18.79 29.30
C ARG A 583 11.50 -17.45 29.71
N VAL A 584 11.91 -16.38 29.02
CA VAL A 584 11.36 -15.04 29.22
C VAL A 584 10.13 -14.89 28.32
N GLU A 585 8.98 -14.61 28.90
CA GLU A 585 7.79 -14.24 28.14
C GLU A 585 7.98 -12.83 27.59
N ILE A 586 7.92 -12.69 26.27
CA ILE A 586 8.01 -11.43 25.55
C ILE A 586 6.59 -11.06 25.15
N PRO A 587 5.99 -10.00 25.70
CA PRO A 587 4.67 -9.57 25.31
C PRO A 587 4.66 -9.03 23.88
N GLN A 588 3.52 -9.07 23.21
CA GLN A 588 3.35 -8.62 21.84
C GLN A 588 3.75 -7.13 21.69
N GLU A 589 3.42 -6.29 22.65
CA GLU A 589 3.77 -4.86 22.68
C GLU A 589 5.29 -4.64 22.65
N ALA A 590 6.07 -5.58 23.18
CA ALA A 590 7.53 -5.52 23.13
C ALA A 590 8.07 -5.77 21.70
N LEU A 591 7.39 -6.58 20.89
CA LEU A 591 7.74 -6.81 19.49
C LEU A 591 7.42 -5.57 18.63
N LEU A 592 6.35 -4.86 18.97
CA LEU A 592 5.97 -3.60 18.33
C LEU A 592 6.79 -2.39 18.81
N ALA A 593 7.55 -2.53 19.90
CA ALA A 593 8.37 -1.44 20.46
C ALA A 593 9.43 -0.93 19.49
N VAL A 594 9.88 -1.78 18.55
CA VAL A 594 10.83 -1.40 17.49
C VAL A 594 10.22 -0.34 16.56
N LEU A 595 8.89 -0.39 16.33
CA LEU A 595 8.15 0.56 15.50
C LEU A 595 7.93 1.92 16.19
N GLN A 596 7.98 1.95 17.52
CA GLN A 596 7.64 3.13 18.33
C GLN A 596 8.85 3.93 18.82
N LEU A 597 10.07 3.52 18.46
CA LEU A 597 11.31 4.16 18.94
C LEU A 597 11.49 5.59 18.44
N ASP A 598 10.90 5.92 17.33
CA ASP A 598 11.09 7.20 16.66
C ASP A 598 10.01 8.25 17.01
N ASN A 599 9.10 7.92 17.95
CA ASN A 599 8.02 8.81 18.38
C ASN A 599 8.33 9.68 19.60
N ASP A 600 9.55 9.57 20.19
CA ASP A 600 9.99 10.39 21.34
C ASP A 600 11.07 11.41 20.95
#